data_68fd14af9c4b3ed34e63f22f27ce503d
#
_entry.id   68fd14af9c4b3ed34e63f22f27ce503d
#
_cell.length_a   1.000
_cell.length_b   1.000
_cell.length_c   1.000
_cell.angle_alpha   90.00
_cell.angle_beta   90.00
_cell.angle_gamma   90.00
#
_symmetry.space_group_name_H-M   'P 1'
#
loop_
_entity.id
_entity.type
_entity.pdbx_description
1 polymer ?
#
loop_
_entity_poly.entity_id
_entity_poly.type
_entity_poly.pdbx_seq_one_letter_code
_entity_poly.pdbx_strand_id
1 'polypeptide(L)'
;VFNDPTTIVFWMRSYWKTYLPRTWFVPSGFGTLGFALPSAIGAKVAKPNIPVVAMHGDAGVMFTIQDLMTAVEHTIPVILFVFNDQGYGVERRHQDHLYGRRSGVDIQSPDFVGLAKSFGAHGVRVDDLSKVGEAVSEVLNINKPSLIEVPCDFKHPGYGSFIDWSK
;
A
#
# COMPACT_ATOMS: atom_id res chain seq x y z
N VAL A 1 9.19 -6.43 -2.84
CA VAL A 1 7.99 -5.59 -2.71
C VAL A 1 6.76 -6.47 -2.85
N PHE A 2 5.81 -6.34 -1.93
CA PHE A 2 4.49 -6.96 -1.98
C PHE A 2 3.45 -5.87 -2.21
N ASN A 3 2.62 -6.04 -3.21
CA ASN A 3 1.65 -5.02 -3.62
C ASN A 3 0.23 -5.55 -3.49
N ASP A 4 -0.58 -4.84 -2.74
CA ASP A 4 -2.01 -5.11 -2.63
C ASP A 4 -2.75 -4.77 -3.92
N PRO A 5 -3.85 -5.46 -4.29
CA PRO A 5 -4.58 -5.20 -5.51
C PRO A 5 -5.49 -3.96 -5.39
N THR A 6 -4.96 -2.88 -4.87
CA THR A 6 -5.59 -1.56 -4.76
C THR A 6 -5.18 -0.66 -5.93
N THR A 7 -5.60 0.59 -5.97
CA THR A 7 -5.28 1.52 -7.07
C THR A 7 -3.78 1.57 -7.39
N ILE A 8 -2.92 1.50 -6.38
CA ILE A 8 -1.46 1.54 -6.58
C ILE A 8 -0.92 0.41 -7.45
N VAL A 9 -1.58 -0.78 -7.51
CA VAL A 9 -1.09 -1.89 -8.32
C VAL A 9 -1.06 -1.55 -9.82
N PHE A 10 -2.00 -0.76 -10.30
CA PHE A 10 -2.07 -0.37 -11.71
C PHE A 10 -0.92 0.57 -12.08
N TRP A 11 -0.56 1.46 -11.16
CA TRP A 11 0.60 2.33 -11.31
C TRP A 11 1.90 1.53 -11.28
N MET A 12 2.02 0.59 -10.35
CA MET A 12 3.18 -0.28 -10.24
C MET A 12 3.35 -1.14 -11.49
N ARG A 13 2.28 -1.71 -12.05
CA ARG A 13 2.34 -2.47 -13.31
C ARG A 13 2.88 -1.64 -14.47
N SER A 14 2.63 -0.34 -14.48
CA SER A 14 3.01 0.56 -15.59
C SER A 14 4.41 1.15 -15.40
N TYR A 15 4.82 1.43 -14.17
CA TYR A 15 6.01 2.24 -13.91
C TYR A 15 7.09 1.54 -13.08
N TRP A 16 6.73 0.48 -12.34
CA TRP A 16 7.69 -0.23 -11.52
C TRP A 16 8.66 -1.06 -12.38
N LYS A 17 9.95 -0.82 -12.20
CA LYS A 17 11.00 -1.59 -12.88
C LYS A 17 11.51 -2.70 -11.98
N THR A 18 11.26 -3.94 -12.36
CA THR A 18 11.78 -5.12 -11.66
C THR A 18 13.11 -5.54 -12.27
N TYR A 19 14.20 -5.31 -11.56
CA TYR A 19 15.55 -5.63 -12.05
C TYR A 19 16.00 -7.06 -11.74
N LEU A 20 15.39 -7.70 -10.74
CA LEU A 20 15.69 -9.07 -10.33
C LEU A 20 14.41 -9.90 -10.29
N PRO A 21 14.48 -11.20 -10.64
CA PRO A 21 13.32 -12.07 -10.53
C PRO A 21 12.87 -12.22 -9.07
N ARG A 22 11.58 -12.43 -8.85
CA ARG A 22 10.97 -12.65 -7.54
C ARG A 22 11.20 -11.49 -6.54
N THR A 23 11.16 -10.25 -7.01
CA THR A 23 11.29 -9.07 -6.17
C THR A 23 10.02 -8.19 -6.14
N TRP A 24 9.00 -8.56 -6.93
CA TRP A 24 7.69 -7.93 -6.92
C TRP A 24 6.57 -8.97 -6.99
N PHE A 25 5.63 -8.90 -6.05
CA PHE A 25 4.55 -9.87 -5.88
C PHE A 25 3.20 -9.18 -5.80
N VAL A 26 2.22 -9.76 -6.47
CA VAL A 26 0.82 -9.31 -6.51
C VAL A 26 -0.08 -10.55 -6.42
N PRO A 27 -1.20 -10.52 -5.68
CA PRO A 27 -2.13 -11.65 -5.60
C PRO A 27 -2.98 -11.75 -6.87
N SER A 28 -2.36 -12.06 -8.01
CA SER A 28 -3.00 -12.00 -9.32
C SER A 28 -4.03 -13.11 -9.59
N GLY A 29 -4.07 -14.16 -8.77
CA GLY A 29 -5.02 -15.26 -8.93
C GLY A 29 -6.41 -14.91 -8.42
N PHE A 30 -6.53 -14.51 -7.16
CA PHE A 30 -7.81 -14.20 -6.51
C PHE A 30 -8.04 -12.71 -6.28
N GLY A 31 -6.97 -11.90 -6.20
CA GLY A 31 -7.08 -10.45 -6.04
C GLY A 31 -7.56 -10.01 -4.65
N THR A 32 -7.21 -10.74 -3.60
CA THR A 32 -7.64 -10.40 -2.24
C THR A 32 -6.97 -9.14 -1.70
N LEU A 33 -7.76 -8.24 -1.14
CA LEU A 33 -7.26 -7.12 -0.35
C LEU A 33 -6.63 -7.62 0.97
N GLY A 34 -5.64 -6.87 1.48
CA GLY A 34 -4.93 -7.24 2.69
C GLY A 34 -3.76 -8.22 2.48
N PHE A 35 -3.41 -8.55 1.24
CA PHE A 35 -2.34 -9.50 0.91
C PHE A 35 -0.94 -9.01 1.30
N ALA A 36 -0.65 -7.72 1.08
CA ALA A 36 0.74 -7.27 1.03
C ALA A 36 1.44 -7.26 2.40
N LEU A 37 0.78 -6.80 3.48
CA LEU A 37 1.41 -6.70 4.79
C LEU A 37 1.77 -8.07 5.38
N PRO A 38 0.86 -9.05 5.53
CA PRO A 38 1.22 -10.36 6.08
C PRO A 38 2.26 -11.09 5.21
N SER A 39 2.19 -10.95 3.89
CA SER A 39 3.18 -11.52 2.98
C SER A 39 4.57 -10.89 3.15
N ALA A 40 4.62 -9.57 3.36
CA ALA A 40 5.88 -8.86 3.62
C ALA A 40 6.49 -9.27 4.96
N ILE A 41 5.68 -9.46 6.00
CA ILE A 41 6.13 -9.95 7.30
C ILE A 41 6.77 -11.34 7.14
N GLY A 42 6.07 -12.28 6.50
CA GLY A 42 6.61 -13.62 6.23
C GLY A 42 7.89 -13.61 5.41
N ALA A 43 7.97 -12.76 4.38
CA ALA A 43 9.18 -12.59 3.57
C ALA A 43 10.35 -12.00 4.36
N LYS A 44 10.08 -11.05 5.26
CA LYS A 44 11.11 -10.45 6.11
C LYS A 44 11.67 -11.44 7.12
N VAL A 45 10.83 -12.33 7.66
CA VAL A 45 11.27 -13.46 8.50
C VAL A 45 12.19 -14.38 7.72
N ALA A 46 11.81 -14.75 6.48
CA ALA A 46 12.60 -15.63 5.63
C ALA A 46 13.89 -14.99 5.10
N LYS A 47 13.94 -13.67 4.98
CA LYS A 47 15.08 -12.90 4.44
C LYS A 47 15.37 -11.66 5.31
N PRO A 48 15.90 -11.85 6.54
CA PRO A 48 16.01 -10.78 7.52
C PRO A 48 16.95 -9.62 7.10
N ASN A 49 17.89 -9.89 6.21
CA ASN A 49 18.88 -8.89 5.77
C ASN A 49 18.44 -8.07 4.54
N ILE A 50 17.28 -8.38 3.96
CA ILE A 50 16.76 -7.68 2.77
C ILE A 50 15.64 -6.73 3.20
N PRO A 51 15.64 -5.46 2.75
CA PRO A 51 14.50 -4.58 2.92
C PRO A 51 13.24 -5.18 2.29
N VAL A 52 12.15 -5.23 3.03
CA VAL A 52 10.86 -5.73 2.54
C VAL A 52 9.80 -4.65 2.68
N VAL A 53 9.08 -4.42 1.60
CA VAL A 53 8.08 -3.36 1.48
C VAL A 53 6.73 -3.96 1.15
N ALA A 54 5.70 -3.55 1.90
CA ALA A 54 4.28 -3.77 1.59
C ALA A 54 3.67 -2.47 1.07
N MET A 55 2.92 -2.53 -0.04
CA MET A 55 2.24 -1.38 -0.62
C MET A 55 0.74 -1.62 -0.63
N HIS A 56 0.00 -0.76 0.05
CA HIS A 56 -1.45 -0.80 0.18
C HIS A 56 -2.11 0.51 -0.21
N GLY A 57 -3.40 0.46 -0.57
CA GLY A 57 -4.30 1.61 -0.44
C GLY A 57 -4.86 1.68 0.98
N ASP A 58 -5.41 2.82 1.36
CA ASP A 58 -5.99 3.06 2.67
C ASP A 58 -7.12 2.08 3.03
N ALA A 59 -8.05 1.83 2.11
CA ALA A 59 -9.12 0.85 2.31
C ALA A 59 -8.57 -0.58 2.38
N GLY A 60 -7.59 -0.93 1.53
CA GLY A 60 -7.02 -2.27 1.46
C GLY A 60 -6.23 -2.65 2.71
N VAL A 61 -5.47 -1.73 3.29
CA VAL A 61 -4.68 -2.01 4.49
C VAL A 61 -5.54 -2.34 5.71
N MET A 62 -6.75 -1.79 5.78
CA MET A 62 -7.67 -2.03 6.90
C MET A 62 -8.15 -3.48 7.02
N PHE A 63 -7.93 -4.32 6.01
CA PHE A 63 -8.22 -5.76 6.10
C PHE A 63 -7.20 -6.51 6.96
N THR A 64 -5.97 -6.01 7.10
CA THR A 64 -4.87 -6.72 7.79
C THR A 64 -3.94 -5.79 8.58
N ILE A 65 -4.32 -4.53 8.83
CA ILE A 65 -3.47 -3.56 9.55
C ILE A 65 -3.06 -4.06 10.94
N GLN A 66 -3.89 -4.91 11.59
CA GLN A 66 -3.60 -5.51 12.89
C GLN A 66 -2.34 -6.41 12.87
N ASP A 67 -1.95 -6.93 11.71
CA ASP A 67 -0.72 -7.73 11.57
C ASP A 67 0.55 -6.89 11.81
N LEU A 68 0.43 -5.55 11.76
CA LEU A 68 1.53 -4.67 12.17
C LEU A 68 1.91 -4.90 13.63
N MET A 69 0.94 -5.26 14.50
CA MET A 69 1.22 -5.63 15.88
C MET A 69 2.12 -6.86 15.97
N THR A 70 1.89 -7.88 15.13
CA THR A 70 2.77 -9.06 15.03
C THR A 70 4.20 -8.65 14.63
N ALA A 71 4.33 -7.75 13.67
CA ALA A 71 5.64 -7.26 13.25
C ALA A 71 6.36 -6.52 14.41
N VAL A 72 5.62 -5.74 15.19
CA VAL A 72 6.17 -5.02 16.36
C VAL A 72 6.60 -5.99 17.45
N GLU A 73 5.72 -6.92 17.83
CA GLU A 73 5.97 -7.91 18.90
C GLU A 73 7.22 -8.73 18.62
N HIS A 74 7.41 -9.13 17.36
CA HIS A 74 8.55 -9.95 16.95
C HIS A 74 9.72 -9.14 16.36
N THR A 75 9.67 -7.83 16.44
CA THR A 75 10.75 -6.92 15.93
C THR A 75 11.10 -7.21 14.47
N ILE A 76 10.10 -7.35 13.61
CA ILE A 76 10.24 -7.64 12.17
C ILE A 76 10.17 -6.32 11.39
N PRO A 77 11.29 -5.73 10.95
CA PRO A 77 11.34 -4.39 10.35
C PRO A 77 10.85 -4.41 8.90
N VAL A 78 9.54 -4.43 8.73
CA VAL A 78 8.85 -4.23 7.44
C VAL A 78 8.54 -2.75 7.23
N ILE A 79 8.51 -2.32 5.98
CA ILE A 79 8.09 -0.98 5.57
C ILE A 79 6.72 -1.10 4.93
N LEU A 80 5.72 -0.50 5.57
CA LEU A 80 4.34 -0.45 5.09
C LEU A 80 4.06 0.92 4.48
N PHE A 81 3.83 0.98 3.17
CA PHE A 81 3.28 2.16 2.50
C PHE A 81 1.75 2.10 2.49
N VAL A 82 1.12 3.21 2.85
CA VAL A 82 -0.32 3.41 2.73
C VAL A 82 -0.58 4.60 1.82
N PHE A 83 -1.06 4.33 0.61
CA PHE A 83 -1.49 5.34 -0.34
C PHE A 83 -2.95 5.70 0.00
N ASN A 84 -3.13 6.89 0.57
CA ASN A 84 -4.40 7.32 1.13
C ASN A 84 -5.15 8.24 0.16
N ASP A 85 -6.14 7.71 -0.55
CA ASP A 85 -7.07 8.44 -1.42
C ASP A 85 -8.50 8.51 -0.84
N GLN A 86 -8.66 8.13 0.44
CA GLN A 86 -9.91 8.16 1.21
C GLN A 86 -11.02 7.30 0.60
N GLY A 87 -10.68 6.08 0.16
CA GLY A 87 -11.70 5.17 -0.35
C GLY A 87 -11.22 4.00 -1.19
N TYR A 88 -12.20 3.36 -1.78
CA TYR A 88 -11.99 2.29 -2.76
C TYR A 88 -11.81 2.90 -4.16
N GLY A 89 -10.60 3.41 -4.46
CA GLY A 89 -10.33 4.19 -5.67
C GLY A 89 -10.67 3.48 -6.98
N VAL A 90 -10.45 2.17 -7.07
CA VAL A 90 -10.83 1.36 -8.23
C VAL A 90 -12.35 1.33 -8.41
N GLU A 91 -13.07 1.04 -7.32
CA GLU A 91 -14.53 0.94 -7.33
C GLU A 91 -15.20 2.29 -7.56
N ARG A 92 -14.63 3.37 -7.01
CA ARG A 92 -15.04 4.74 -7.30
C ARG A 92 -15.10 5.00 -8.79
N ARG A 93 -14.01 4.65 -9.47
CA ARG A 93 -13.89 4.86 -10.88
C ARG A 93 -14.86 4.01 -11.70
N HIS A 94 -15.06 2.74 -11.32
CA HIS A 94 -16.06 1.88 -11.94
C HIS A 94 -17.46 2.49 -11.82
N GLN A 95 -17.81 2.95 -10.63
CA GLN A 95 -19.11 3.55 -10.37
C GLN A 95 -19.30 4.87 -11.16
N ASP A 96 -18.29 5.73 -11.21
CA ASP A 96 -18.32 6.95 -12.00
C ASP A 96 -18.55 6.66 -13.49
N HIS A 97 -17.85 5.66 -14.02
CA HIS A 97 -17.94 5.31 -15.44
C HIS A 97 -19.25 4.62 -15.80
N LEU A 98 -19.69 3.64 -15.00
CA LEU A 98 -20.85 2.80 -15.33
C LEU A 98 -22.18 3.42 -14.91
N TYR A 99 -22.19 4.15 -13.79
CA TYR A 99 -23.44 4.59 -13.16
C TYR A 99 -23.56 6.11 -13.01
N GLY A 100 -22.48 6.87 -13.22
CA GLY A 100 -22.45 8.32 -13.00
C GLY A 100 -22.74 8.75 -11.54
N ARG A 101 -22.67 7.81 -10.60
CA ARG A 101 -22.92 8.05 -9.17
C ARG A 101 -22.13 7.07 -8.32
N ARG A 102 -21.76 7.47 -7.10
CA ARG A 102 -21.03 6.66 -6.13
C ARG A 102 -21.90 6.23 -4.96
N SER A 103 -21.61 5.05 -4.39
CA SER A 103 -22.27 4.54 -3.19
C SER A 103 -21.32 3.61 -2.45
N GLY A 104 -21.01 3.90 -1.16
CA GLY A 104 -20.22 3.05 -0.28
C GLY A 104 -18.74 2.92 -0.66
N VAL A 105 -18.21 3.80 -1.50
CA VAL A 105 -16.81 3.73 -1.98
C VAL A 105 -15.94 4.88 -1.48
N ASP A 106 -16.55 5.95 -0.99
CA ASP A 106 -15.87 7.02 -0.26
C ASP A 106 -15.90 6.67 1.23
N ILE A 107 -14.73 6.58 1.85
CA ILE A 107 -14.58 6.24 3.27
C ILE A 107 -13.75 7.30 3.98
N GLN A 108 -13.92 7.40 5.30
CA GLN A 108 -13.00 8.16 6.13
C GLN A 108 -11.85 7.26 6.56
N SER A 109 -10.64 7.64 6.15
CA SER A 109 -9.43 6.96 6.60
C SER A 109 -9.11 7.37 8.04
N PRO A 110 -8.61 6.44 8.88
CA PRO A 110 -8.09 6.77 10.20
C PRO A 110 -6.80 7.59 10.08
N ASP A 111 -6.34 8.14 11.20
CA ASP A 111 -4.96 8.62 11.33
C ASP A 111 -4.01 7.41 11.32
N PHE A 112 -3.47 7.08 10.15
CA PHE A 112 -2.58 5.93 9.99
C PHE A 112 -1.26 6.08 10.76
N VAL A 113 -0.75 7.29 10.89
CA VAL A 113 0.47 7.56 11.67
C VAL A 113 0.20 7.35 13.16
N GLY A 114 -0.92 7.85 13.66
CA GLY A 114 -1.36 7.62 15.04
C GLY A 114 -1.61 6.15 15.31
N LEU A 115 -2.25 5.45 14.36
CA LEU A 115 -2.51 4.01 14.45
C LEU A 115 -1.21 3.20 14.50
N ALA A 116 -0.24 3.49 13.64
CA ALA A 116 1.07 2.83 13.68
C ALA A 116 1.76 3.05 15.03
N LYS A 117 1.76 4.26 15.55
CA LYS A 117 2.32 4.59 16.86
C LYS A 117 1.61 3.86 18.00
N SER A 118 0.29 3.70 17.92
CA SER A 118 -0.47 2.97 18.95
C SER A 118 -0.09 1.48 19.01
N PHE A 119 0.33 0.88 17.90
CA PHE A 119 0.90 -0.46 17.84
C PHE A 119 2.37 -0.53 18.30
N GLY A 120 3.04 0.62 18.49
CA GLY A 120 4.48 0.69 18.80
C GLY A 120 5.38 0.70 17.56
N ALA A 121 4.83 0.80 16.36
CA ALA A 121 5.56 0.98 15.12
C ALA A 121 5.97 2.45 14.91
N HIS A 122 6.95 2.69 14.06
CA HIS A 122 7.24 4.04 13.58
C HIS A 122 6.21 4.46 12.52
N GLY A 123 5.75 5.69 12.57
CA GLY A 123 4.79 6.23 11.60
C GLY A 123 5.21 7.60 11.11
N VAL A 124 5.24 7.79 9.80
CA VAL A 124 5.53 9.07 9.13
C VAL A 124 4.52 9.33 8.03
N ARG A 125 4.11 10.59 7.89
CA ARG A 125 3.27 11.06 6.78
C ARG A 125 4.10 11.90 5.83
N VAL A 126 3.96 11.65 4.55
CA VAL A 126 4.69 12.33 3.46
C VAL A 126 3.68 13.02 2.56
N ASP A 127 3.48 14.32 2.78
CA ASP A 127 2.57 15.15 1.96
C ASP A 127 3.24 15.67 0.67
N ASP A 128 4.57 15.70 0.63
CA ASP A 128 5.37 16.06 -0.53
C ASP A 128 6.09 14.84 -1.10
N LEU A 129 5.72 14.41 -2.31
CA LEU A 129 6.29 13.22 -2.95
C LEU A 129 7.81 13.29 -3.15
N SER A 130 8.39 14.49 -3.22
CA SER A 130 9.85 14.67 -3.29
C SER A 130 10.57 14.19 -2.04
N LYS A 131 9.86 14.09 -0.91
CA LYS A 131 10.35 13.65 0.40
C LYS A 131 10.27 12.13 0.63
N VAL A 132 9.65 11.38 -0.29
CA VAL A 132 9.50 9.92 -0.13
C VAL A 132 10.86 9.23 0.05
N GLY A 133 11.88 9.65 -0.71
CA GLY A 133 13.23 9.09 -0.58
C GLY A 133 13.85 9.32 0.79
N GLU A 134 13.64 10.50 1.39
CA GLU A 134 14.10 10.82 2.74
C GLU A 134 13.39 9.93 3.79
N ALA A 135 12.07 9.80 3.68
CA ALA A 135 11.28 8.95 4.57
C ALA A 135 11.69 7.47 4.49
N VAL A 136 11.96 6.96 3.29
CA VAL A 136 12.48 5.58 3.10
C VAL A 136 13.84 5.43 3.77
N SER A 137 14.73 6.39 3.59
CA SER A 137 16.07 6.36 4.23
C SER A 137 15.97 6.40 5.75
N GLU A 138 15.06 7.21 6.29
CA GLU A 138 14.77 7.28 7.72
C GLU A 138 14.33 5.91 8.28
N VAL A 139 13.28 5.30 7.69
CA VAL A 139 12.75 4.04 8.21
C VAL A 139 13.72 2.86 8.06
N LEU A 140 14.56 2.88 7.03
CA LEU A 140 15.65 1.88 6.87
C LEU A 140 16.69 1.99 8.00
N ASN A 141 17.03 3.22 8.40
CA ASN A 141 18.00 3.47 9.48
C ASN A 141 17.41 3.13 10.86
N ILE A 142 16.13 3.39 11.09
CA ILE A 142 15.44 3.05 12.35
C ILE A 142 15.38 1.53 12.56
N ASN A 143 15.30 0.76 11.49
CA ASN A 143 15.24 -0.71 11.51
C ASN A 143 14.14 -1.26 12.44
N LYS A 144 12.95 -0.65 12.39
CA LYS A 144 11.74 -1.05 13.12
C LYS A 144 10.57 -1.20 12.13
N PRO A 145 9.50 -1.94 12.49
CA PRO A 145 8.26 -1.89 11.73
C PRO A 145 7.82 -0.44 11.54
N SER A 146 7.62 -0.03 10.30
CA SER A 146 7.37 1.38 9.98
C SER A 146 6.23 1.52 8.98
N LEU A 147 5.41 2.55 9.16
CA LEU A 147 4.35 2.93 8.24
C LEU A 147 4.67 4.29 7.64
N ILE A 148 4.60 4.37 6.31
CA ILE A 148 4.71 5.62 5.54
C ILE A 148 3.35 5.87 4.90
N GLU A 149 2.63 6.88 5.38
CA GLU A 149 1.40 7.35 4.75
C GLU A 149 1.71 8.35 3.66
N VAL A 150 1.14 8.13 2.47
CA VAL A 150 1.24 9.04 1.33
C VAL A 150 -0.17 9.42 0.90
N PRO A 151 -0.65 10.64 1.23
CA PRO A 151 -1.90 11.14 0.68
C PRO A 151 -1.77 11.29 -0.83
N CYS A 152 -2.78 10.85 -1.55
CA CYS A 152 -2.75 10.89 -3.01
C CYS A 152 -4.12 11.12 -3.61
N ASP A 153 -4.11 11.70 -4.81
CA ASP A 153 -5.28 11.81 -5.68
C ASP A 153 -4.95 11.07 -6.98
N PHE A 154 -5.47 9.87 -7.13
CA PHE A 154 -5.21 9.03 -8.30
C PHE A 154 -5.95 9.48 -9.56
N LYS A 155 -6.16 10.76 -9.78
CA LYS A 155 -6.68 11.33 -11.03
C LYS A 155 -5.68 11.23 -12.18
N HIS A 156 -5.29 10.02 -12.54
CA HIS A 156 -4.35 9.84 -13.65
C HIS A 156 -5.08 9.64 -14.98
N PRO A 157 -4.72 10.40 -16.03
CA PRO A 157 -5.32 10.26 -17.35
C PRO A 157 -5.08 8.91 -18.02
N GLY A 158 -3.98 8.21 -17.70
CA GLY A 158 -3.62 6.93 -18.29
C GLY A 158 -4.34 5.69 -17.76
N TYR A 159 -5.07 5.80 -16.65
CA TYR A 159 -5.78 4.65 -16.09
C TYR A 159 -6.93 4.16 -17.01
N GLY A 160 -7.46 5.03 -17.87
CA GLY A 160 -8.50 4.70 -18.85
C GLY A 160 -8.05 3.84 -20.02
N SER A 161 -6.75 3.84 -20.33
CA SER A 161 -6.22 3.12 -21.48
C SER A 161 -6.00 1.62 -21.24
N PHE A 162 -6.02 1.15 -19.98
CA PHE A 162 -5.75 -0.24 -19.65
C PHE A 162 -6.99 -1.13 -19.58
N ILE A 163 -8.16 -0.55 -19.48
CA ILE A 163 -9.43 -1.31 -19.41
C ILE A 163 -10.43 -0.63 -20.35
N ASP A 164 -10.54 -1.17 -21.53
CA ASP A 164 -11.64 -0.82 -22.45
C ASP A 164 -12.91 -1.54 -21.97
N TRP A 165 -13.74 -0.84 -21.20
CA TRP A 165 -14.98 -1.36 -20.65
C TRP A 165 -16.14 -1.38 -21.67
N SER A 166 -15.88 -1.01 -22.93
CA SER A 166 -16.88 -1.03 -24.01
C SER A 166 -17.01 -2.39 -24.69
N LYS A 167 -16.22 -3.39 -24.26
CA LYS A 167 -16.25 -4.75 -24.83
C LYS A 167 -16.73 -5.77 -23.83
#